data_7eaea7abb51a2d2d1f83406683633a73
#
_entry.id   7eaea7abb51a2d2d1f83406683633a73
#
_cell.length_a   1.000
_cell.length_b   1.000
_cell.length_c   1.000
_cell.angle_alpha   90.00
_cell.angle_beta   90.00
_cell.angle_gamma   90.00
#
_symmetry.space_group_name_H-M   'P 1'
#
loop_
_entity.id
_entity.type
_entity.pdbx_description
1 polymer ?
#
loop_
_entity_poly.entity_id
_entity_poly.type
_entity_poly.pdbx_seq_one_letter_code
_entity_poly.pdbx_strand_id
1 'polypeptide(L)'
;DPSSHLSPFTSHEFCHRRLLARIHRLTIGRLRREIEPVTAAEFMRFLFQWQHAAPGARLHGEAGLLEIVKQLGGFEAAASAWESQILRVRMAKYQPEWLDRLCLSGALMWGRLTPHPRLMQELNPVSGRRVIPTRVAPVGIFAREDGPVLLAAAGEELARLDLSARLSGSAQAIR
;
A
#
# COMPACT_ATOMS: atom_id res chain seq x y z
N ASP A 1 38.40 8.96 21.97
CA ASP A 1 37.66 10.14 21.47
C ASP A 1 36.23 9.74 21.21
N PRO A 2 35.25 10.31 21.91
CA PRO A 2 33.84 10.05 21.62
C PRO A 2 33.42 10.97 20.46
N SER A 3 33.28 10.39 19.27
CA SER A 3 32.71 11.05 18.11
C SER A 3 31.24 11.38 18.40
N SER A 4 31.01 12.66 18.68
CA SER A 4 29.70 13.27 18.83
C SER A 4 28.92 13.15 17.53
N HIS A 5 27.97 12.21 17.47
CA HIS A 5 26.90 12.19 16.47
C HIS A 5 25.97 13.38 16.72
N LEU A 6 26.31 14.53 16.14
CA LEU A 6 25.40 15.67 16.07
C LEU A 6 24.22 15.30 15.18
N SER A 7 23.07 15.09 15.81
CA SER A 7 21.80 14.95 15.11
C SER A 7 21.54 16.24 14.31
N PRO A 8 21.23 16.15 13.00
CA PRO A 8 21.04 17.33 12.15
C PRO A 8 19.77 18.15 12.46
N PHE A 9 18.99 17.78 13.47
CA PHE A 9 17.70 18.39 13.81
C PHE A 9 17.67 19.17 15.14
N THR A 10 18.84 19.47 15.74
CA THR A 10 18.90 20.16 17.05
C THR A 10 19.10 21.67 16.99
N SER A 11 19.18 22.31 15.83
CA SER A 11 19.16 23.77 15.74
C SER A 11 17.71 24.27 15.64
N HIS A 12 17.17 24.79 16.74
CA HIS A 12 15.91 25.53 16.72
C HIS A 12 16.14 26.88 16.06
N GLU A 13 15.59 27.07 14.86
CA GLU A 13 15.60 28.36 14.19
C GLU A 13 14.35 29.16 14.59
N PHE A 14 14.56 30.41 15.00
CA PHE A 14 13.49 31.31 15.40
C PHE A 14 13.12 32.23 14.25
N CYS A 15 11.84 32.29 13.90
CA CYS A 15 11.32 33.18 12.89
C CYS A 15 10.19 34.05 13.47
N HIS A 16 10.16 35.33 13.09
CA HIS A 16 9.08 36.20 13.51
C HIS A 16 7.72 35.70 12.95
N ARG A 17 6.72 35.56 13.84
CA ARG A 17 5.40 34.96 13.52
C ARG A 17 4.74 35.56 12.26
N ARG A 18 4.80 36.88 12.07
CA ARG A 18 4.24 37.55 10.89
C ARG A 18 4.99 37.20 9.61
N LEU A 19 6.31 37.05 9.69
CA LEU A 19 7.14 36.67 8.56
C LEU A 19 6.84 35.22 8.17
N LEU A 20 6.76 34.31 9.13
CA LEU A 20 6.39 32.91 8.91
C LEU A 20 5.00 32.80 8.23
N ALA A 21 4.01 33.52 8.73
CA ALA A 21 2.67 33.55 8.13
C ALA A 21 2.68 34.11 6.70
N ARG A 22 3.52 35.10 6.41
CA ARG A 22 3.68 35.66 5.05
C ARG A 22 4.36 34.64 4.12
N ILE A 23 5.43 34.00 4.55
CA ILE A 23 6.13 32.95 3.78
C ILE A 23 5.15 31.82 3.47
N HIS A 24 4.45 31.31 4.47
CA HIS A 24 3.48 30.24 4.30
C HIS A 24 2.40 30.62 3.26
N ARG A 25 1.81 31.83 3.36
CA ARG A 25 0.81 32.30 2.42
C ARG A 25 1.34 32.42 0.99
N LEU A 26 2.56 32.94 0.83
CA LEU A 26 3.21 33.06 -0.48
C LEU A 26 3.53 31.68 -1.08
N THR A 27 4.02 30.75 -0.26
CA THR A 27 4.32 29.39 -0.69
C THR A 27 3.04 28.65 -1.13
N ILE A 28 2.00 28.66 -0.31
CA ILE A 28 0.70 28.06 -0.67
C ILE A 28 0.09 28.73 -1.91
N GLY A 29 0.16 30.06 -1.99
CA GLY A 29 -0.32 30.82 -3.16
C GLY A 29 0.44 30.49 -4.45
N ARG A 30 1.76 30.23 -4.35
CA ARG A 30 2.59 29.76 -5.47
C ARG A 30 2.21 28.34 -5.88
N LEU A 31 2.18 27.39 -4.94
CA LEU A 31 1.81 26.00 -5.20
C LEU A 31 0.43 25.88 -5.84
N ARG A 32 -0.56 26.65 -5.36
CA ARG A 32 -1.91 26.64 -5.94
C ARG A 32 -1.96 27.17 -7.37
N ARG A 33 -1.08 28.10 -7.75
CA ARG A 33 -0.99 28.62 -9.13
C ARG A 33 -0.28 27.65 -10.08
N GLU A 34 0.58 26.77 -9.54
CA GLU A 34 1.27 25.74 -10.29
C GLU A 34 0.37 24.50 -10.59
N ILE A 35 -0.78 24.40 -9.89
CA ILE A 35 -1.74 23.31 -10.14
C ILE A 35 -2.67 23.75 -11.28
N GLU A 36 -2.44 23.18 -12.45
CA GLU A 36 -3.32 23.35 -13.60
C GLU A 36 -4.23 22.12 -13.77
N PRO A 37 -5.53 22.30 -14.05
CA PRO A 37 -6.41 21.18 -14.34
C PRO A 37 -5.98 20.53 -15.67
N VAL A 38 -5.90 19.21 -15.66
CA VAL A 38 -5.59 18.41 -16.84
C VAL A 38 -6.85 17.71 -17.35
N THR A 39 -6.89 17.36 -18.62
CA THR A 39 -7.98 16.58 -19.18
C THR A 39 -7.94 15.13 -18.67
N ALA A 40 -9.08 14.45 -18.66
CA ALA A 40 -9.14 13.03 -18.31
C ALA A 40 -8.19 12.17 -19.18
N ALA A 41 -8.03 12.52 -20.45
CA ALA A 41 -7.13 11.81 -21.37
C ALA A 41 -5.64 11.99 -20.97
N GLU A 42 -5.24 13.18 -20.57
CA GLU A 42 -3.88 13.46 -20.09
C GLU A 42 -3.61 12.74 -18.77
N PHE A 43 -4.56 12.77 -17.85
CA PHE A 43 -4.48 12.04 -16.58
C PHE A 43 -4.36 10.52 -16.80
N MET A 44 -5.18 9.94 -17.67
CA MET A 44 -5.09 8.53 -18.01
C MET A 44 -3.75 8.17 -18.65
N ARG A 45 -3.23 9.02 -19.54
CA ARG A 45 -1.90 8.83 -20.16
C ARG A 45 -0.79 8.84 -19.11
N PHE A 46 -0.86 9.78 -18.17
CA PHE A 46 0.04 9.81 -17.00
C PHE A 46 -0.05 8.52 -16.18
N LEU A 47 -1.27 8.08 -15.83
CA LEU A 47 -1.47 6.85 -15.05
C LEU A 47 -0.90 5.61 -15.74
N PHE A 48 -1.09 5.46 -17.05
CA PHE A 48 -0.51 4.33 -17.79
C PHE A 48 1.02 4.35 -17.79
N GLN A 49 1.62 5.52 -17.88
CA GLN A 49 3.08 5.66 -17.79
C GLN A 49 3.57 5.39 -16.37
N TRP A 50 2.96 6.02 -15.38
CA TRP A 50 3.36 5.90 -13.98
C TRP A 50 3.20 4.48 -13.45
N GLN A 51 2.16 3.76 -13.86
CA GLN A 51 1.93 2.37 -13.49
C GLN A 51 2.65 1.36 -14.38
N HIS A 52 3.53 1.79 -15.24
CA HIS A 52 4.28 0.94 -16.18
C HIS A 52 3.39 0.10 -17.13
N ALA A 53 2.14 0.51 -17.34
CA ALA A 53 1.20 -0.17 -18.21
C ALA A 53 1.29 0.27 -19.69
N ALA A 54 1.86 1.45 -19.95
CA ALA A 54 2.12 1.89 -21.33
C ALA A 54 3.23 1.05 -21.98
N PRO A 55 3.15 0.74 -23.28
CA PRO A 55 4.14 -0.10 -23.95
C PRO A 55 5.60 0.34 -23.80
N GLY A 56 5.87 1.64 -23.81
CA GLY A 56 7.22 2.21 -23.65
C GLY A 56 7.68 2.36 -22.18
N ALA A 57 6.80 2.13 -21.20
CA ALA A 57 7.09 2.30 -19.77
C ALA A 57 7.25 0.98 -19.02
N ARG A 58 7.09 -0.15 -19.70
CA ARG A 58 7.17 -1.48 -19.06
C ARG A 58 8.57 -1.76 -18.55
N LEU A 59 8.65 -2.33 -17.35
CA LEU A 59 9.91 -2.68 -16.72
C LEU A 59 10.40 -4.07 -17.16
N HIS A 60 11.68 -4.38 -16.86
CA HIS A 60 12.35 -5.61 -17.28
C HIS A 60 13.05 -6.29 -16.11
N GLY A 61 13.12 -7.62 -16.13
CA GLY A 61 13.89 -8.42 -15.19
C GLY A 61 13.38 -8.39 -13.76
N GLU A 62 14.12 -9.03 -12.87
CA GLU A 62 13.76 -9.14 -11.44
C GLU A 62 13.73 -7.78 -10.72
N ALA A 63 14.68 -6.91 -11.04
CA ALA A 63 14.72 -5.56 -10.45
C ALA A 63 13.46 -4.76 -10.82
N GLY A 64 13.04 -4.82 -12.10
CA GLY A 64 11.79 -4.18 -12.53
C GLY A 64 10.56 -4.80 -11.88
N LEU A 65 10.55 -6.11 -11.65
CA LEU A 65 9.46 -6.77 -10.93
C LEU A 65 9.38 -6.31 -9.47
N LEU A 66 10.52 -6.18 -8.80
CA LEU A 66 10.59 -5.68 -7.42
C LEU A 66 10.04 -4.24 -7.32
N GLU A 67 10.40 -3.37 -8.27
CA GLU A 67 9.87 -1.99 -8.32
C GLU A 67 8.36 -1.96 -8.50
N ILE A 68 7.80 -2.80 -9.38
CA ILE A 68 6.34 -2.89 -9.57
C ILE A 68 5.66 -3.35 -8.28
N VAL A 69 6.21 -4.34 -7.59
CA VAL A 69 5.64 -4.83 -6.33
C VAL A 69 5.71 -3.78 -5.24
N LYS A 70 6.82 -3.03 -5.14
CA LYS A 70 6.93 -1.89 -4.21
C LYS A 70 5.88 -0.82 -4.50
N GLN A 71 5.67 -0.48 -5.77
CA GLN A 71 4.64 0.49 -6.16
C GLN A 71 3.22 0.02 -5.81
N LEU A 72 2.97 -1.28 -5.84
CA LEU A 72 1.68 -1.90 -5.51
C LEU A 72 1.56 -2.34 -4.05
N GLY A 73 2.49 -1.93 -3.20
CA GLY A 73 2.49 -2.27 -1.77
C GLY A 73 1.14 -1.99 -1.11
N GLY A 74 0.58 -2.98 -0.43
CA GLY A 74 -0.74 -2.88 0.19
C GLY A 74 -1.93 -3.17 -0.74
N PHE A 75 -1.72 -3.28 -2.05
CA PHE A 75 -2.77 -3.65 -2.98
C PHE A 75 -3.06 -5.15 -2.91
N GLU A 76 -4.34 -5.52 -2.82
CA GLU A 76 -4.78 -6.91 -2.84
C GLU A 76 -5.58 -7.21 -4.11
N ALA A 77 -5.29 -8.34 -4.71
CA ALA A 77 -6.01 -8.88 -5.87
C ALA A 77 -6.16 -10.39 -5.74
N ALA A 78 -7.04 -10.97 -6.55
CA ALA A 78 -7.13 -12.43 -6.66
C ALA A 78 -5.75 -13.02 -6.97
N ALA A 79 -5.33 -14.05 -6.23
CA ALA A 79 -4.00 -14.65 -6.38
C ALA A 79 -3.67 -14.98 -7.85
N SER A 80 -4.65 -15.49 -8.61
CA SER A 80 -4.49 -15.77 -10.04
C SER A 80 -4.34 -14.54 -10.93
N ALA A 81 -4.80 -13.36 -10.48
CA ALA A 81 -4.73 -12.13 -11.27
C ALA A 81 -3.34 -11.48 -11.25
N TRP A 82 -2.55 -11.73 -10.21
CA TRP A 82 -1.21 -11.16 -10.08
C TRP A 82 -0.35 -11.47 -11.30
N GLU A 83 -0.15 -12.74 -11.62
CA GLU A 83 0.70 -13.14 -12.73
C GLU A 83 0.00 -13.01 -14.09
N SER A 84 -1.30 -13.34 -14.17
CA SER A 84 -2.00 -13.37 -15.45
C SER A 84 -2.33 -11.98 -15.99
N GLN A 85 -2.52 -10.99 -15.14
CA GLN A 85 -3.00 -9.66 -15.52
C GLN A 85 -2.08 -8.54 -15.01
N ILE A 86 -1.82 -8.47 -13.68
CA ILE A 86 -1.20 -7.32 -13.06
C ILE A 86 0.27 -7.17 -13.46
N LEU A 87 1.07 -8.23 -13.31
CA LEU A 87 2.49 -8.21 -13.61
C LEU A 87 2.75 -8.22 -15.11
N ARG A 88 2.03 -9.03 -15.87
CA ARG A 88 2.21 -9.11 -17.35
C ARG A 88 1.96 -7.80 -18.07
N VAL A 89 1.04 -6.98 -17.60
CA VAL A 89 0.76 -5.68 -18.24
C VAL A 89 1.90 -4.70 -18.00
N ARG A 90 2.57 -4.78 -16.86
CA ARG A 90 3.61 -3.85 -16.39
C ARG A 90 5.03 -4.30 -16.76
N MET A 91 5.20 -5.57 -17.08
CA MET A 91 6.49 -6.15 -17.43
C MET A 91 6.60 -6.42 -18.92
N ALA A 92 7.74 -6.08 -19.52
CA ALA A 92 8.10 -6.61 -20.83
C ALA A 92 8.67 -8.02 -20.66
N LYS A 93 8.04 -9.02 -21.29
CA LYS A 93 8.46 -10.44 -21.24
C LYS A 93 8.50 -11.00 -19.80
N TYR A 94 7.39 -10.84 -19.05
CA TYR A 94 7.26 -11.41 -17.70
C TYR A 94 7.58 -12.91 -17.68
N GLN A 95 8.39 -13.33 -16.69
CA GLN A 95 8.74 -14.72 -16.42
C GLN A 95 8.35 -15.04 -14.97
N PRO A 96 7.54 -16.10 -14.72
CA PRO A 96 7.12 -16.49 -13.37
C PRO A 96 8.30 -16.77 -12.42
N GLU A 97 9.38 -17.31 -12.96
CA GLU A 97 10.58 -17.65 -12.20
C GLU A 97 11.22 -16.45 -11.50
N TRP A 98 10.99 -15.24 -11.98
CA TRP A 98 11.46 -14.03 -11.30
C TRP A 98 10.71 -13.78 -9.98
N LEU A 99 9.38 -14.00 -10.00
CA LEU A 99 8.56 -13.88 -8.79
C LEU A 99 8.94 -14.97 -7.79
N ASP A 100 9.10 -16.21 -8.24
CA ASP A 100 9.51 -17.33 -7.39
C ASP A 100 10.86 -17.04 -6.72
N ARG A 101 11.85 -16.57 -7.47
CA ARG A 101 13.18 -16.24 -6.91
C ARG A 101 13.12 -15.12 -5.89
N LEU A 102 12.36 -14.06 -6.14
CA LEU A 102 12.18 -12.95 -5.20
C LEU A 102 11.46 -13.38 -3.91
N CYS A 103 10.49 -14.29 -4.01
CA CYS A 103 9.83 -14.88 -2.85
C CYS A 103 10.76 -15.82 -2.08
N LEU A 104 11.47 -16.70 -2.78
CA LEU A 104 12.40 -17.68 -2.15
C LEU A 104 13.60 -16.99 -1.50
N SER A 105 14.12 -15.92 -2.10
CA SER A 105 15.20 -15.12 -1.50
C SER A 105 14.73 -14.33 -0.28
N GLY A 106 13.43 -14.21 -0.07
CA GLY A 106 12.83 -13.42 1.00
C GLY A 106 12.82 -11.93 0.73
N ALA A 107 13.09 -11.48 -0.50
CA ALA A 107 12.92 -10.07 -0.89
C ALA A 107 11.45 -9.66 -0.93
N LEU A 108 10.57 -10.58 -1.35
CA LEU A 108 9.14 -10.39 -1.34
C LEU A 108 8.44 -11.27 -0.32
N MET A 109 7.31 -10.80 0.14
CA MET A 109 6.33 -11.52 0.95
C MET A 109 4.97 -11.48 0.27
N TRP A 110 4.13 -12.40 0.61
CA TRP A 110 2.74 -12.38 0.19
C TRP A 110 1.84 -12.76 1.35
N GLY A 111 0.64 -12.23 1.35
CA GLY A 111 -0.32 -12.49 2.41
C GLY A 111 -1.62 -11.77 2.19
N ARG A 112 -2.54 -11.99 3.09
CA ARG A 112 -3.80 -11.28 3.11
C ARG A 112 -3.74 -10.17 4.15
N LEU A 113 -3.97 -8.94 3.72
CA LEU A 113 -4.01 -7.76 4.57
C LEU A 113 -5.45 -7.46 5.04
N THR A 114 -6.42 -7.61 4.15
CA THR A 114 -7.84 -7.42 4.48
C THR A 114 -8.39 -8.64 5.21
N PRO A 115 -9.06 -8.49 6.36
CA PRO A 115 -9.67 -9.59 7.09
C PRO A 115 -10.67 -10.38 6.24
N HIS A 116 -10.69 -11.69 6.41
CA HIS A 116 -11.69 -12.50 5.72
C HIS A 116 -13.09 -12.15 6.24
N PRO A 117 -14.11 -11.92 5.39
CA PRO A 117 -15.47 -11.56 5.82
C PRO A 117 -16.07 -12.55 6.83
N ARG A 118 -15.69 -13.83 6.78
CA ARG A 118 -16.13 -14.85 7.75
C ARG A 118 -15.45 -14.73 9.11
N LEU A 119 -14.22 -14.24 9.19
CA LEU A 119 -13.61 -13.92 10.48
C LEU A 119 -14.36 -12.80 11.17
N MET A 120 -14.98 -11.90 10.40
CA MET A 120 -15.89 -10.87 10.91
C MET A 120 -17.23 -11.42 11.38
N GLN A 121 -17.67 -12.57 10.83
CA GLN A 121 -18.90 -13.24 11.25
C GLN A 121 -18.66 -14.26 12.36
N GLU A 122 -17.44 -14.80 12.52
CA GLU A 122 -17.04 -15.82 13.51
C GLU A 122 -16.68 -15.27 14.89
N LEU A 123 -16.87 -13.98 15.14
CA LEU A 123 -17.08 -13.50 16.52
C LEU A 123 -18.38 -14.08 17.13
N ASN A 124 -19.12 -14.86 16.35
CA ASN A 124 -20.21 -15.72 16.78
C ASN A 124 -19.79 -17.20 16.54
N PRO A 125 -19.55 -18.02 17.58
CA PRO A 125 -18.85 -19.31 17.50
C PRO A 125 -19.75 -20.45 17.03
N VAL A 126 -20.21 -20.49 15.79
CA VAL A 126 -21.11 -21.57 15.31
C VAL A 126 -20.62 -22.34 14.10
N SER A 127 -19.42 -22.25 13.62
CA SER A 127 -18.93 -23.37 12.78
C SER A 127 -17.43 -23.32 12.55
N GLY A 128 -16.72 -24.29 13.11
CA GLY A 128 -15.28 -24.54 12.90
C GLY A 128 -14.92 -25.01 11.49
N ARG A 129 -15.39 -24.33 10.46
CA ARG A 129 -15.08 -24.66 9.07
C ARG A 129 -13.81 -23.94 8.66
N ARG A 130 -12.71 -24.69 8.47
CA ARG A 130 -11.43 -24.19 7.93
C ARG A 130 -11.68 -23.43 6.63
N VAL A 131 -11.20 -22.18 6.57
CA VAL A 131 -11.15 -21.41 5.32
C VAL A 131 -10.01 -21.93 4.47
N ILE A 132 -10.32 -22.57 3.35
CA ILE A 132 -9.32 -23.05 2.39
C ILE A 132 -9.00 -21.90 1.44
N PRO A 133 -7.72 -21.47 1.30
CA PRO A 133 -7.33 -20.48 0.32
C PRO A 133 -7.70 -20.96 -1.09
N THR A 134 -8.39 -20.12 -1.84
CA THR A 134 -8.74 -20.39 -3.25
C THR A 134 -7.96 -19.44 -4.16
N ARG A 135 -7.85 -19.78 -5.45
CA ARG A 135 -7.23 -18.89 -6.46
C ARG A 135 -7.89 -17.52 -6.57
N VAL A 136 -9.09 -17.37 -6.04
CA VAL A 136 -9.88 -16.13 -6.01
C VAL A 136 -9.64 -15.35 -4.71
N ALA A 137 -8.99 -15.95 -3.72
CA ALA A 137 -8.71 -15.27 -2.47
C ALA A 137 -7.84 -14.01 -2.74
N PRO A 138 -8.22 -12.84 -2.21
CA PRO A 138 -7.42 -11.65 -2.34
C PRO A 138 -6.10 -11.83 -1.57
N VAL A 139 -5.00 -11.52 -2.24
CA VAL A 139 -3.64 -11.61 -1.72
C VAL A 139 -2.88 -10.35 -2.12
N GLY A 140 -2.16 -9.76 -1.19
CA GLY A 140 -1.17 -8.74 -1.44
C GLY A 140 0.22 -9.38 -1.63
N ILE A 141 1.00 -8.87 -2.57
CA ILE A 141 2.43 -9.13 -2.69
C ILE A 141 3.14 -7.82 -2.38
N PHE A 142 4.14 -7.85 -1.54
CA PHE A 142 4.83 -6.65 -1.07
C PHE A 142 6.28 -6.93 -0.69
N ALA A 143 7.11 -5.88 -0.69
CA ALA A 143 8.50 -6.00 -0.26
C ALA A 143 8.55 -6.37 1.23
N ARG A 144 9.52 -7.20 1.61
CA ARG A 144 9.70 -7.63 3.01
C ARG A 144 9.90 -6.45 3.96
N GLU A 145 10.59 -5.42 3.51
CA GLU A 145 10.84 -4.19 4.28
C GLU A 145 9.55 -3.45 4.65
N ASP A 146 8.51 -3.53 3.80
CA ASP A 146 7.21 -2.89 4.02
C ASP A 146 6.27 -3.75 4.89
N GLY A 147 6.61 -5.03 5.05
CA GLY A 147 5.80 -6.01 5.79
C GLY A 147 5.36 -5.55 7.17
N PRO A 148 6.27 -5.07 8.05
CA PRO A 148 5.90 -4.63 9.39
C PRO A 148 4.86 -3.50 9.40
N VAL A 149 4.99 -2.52 8.50
CA VAL A 149 4.06 -1.39 8.39
C VAL A 149 2.69 -1.84 7.87
N LEU A 150 2.67 -2.65 6.82
CA LEU A 150 1.43 -3.15 6.23
C LEU A 150 0.66 -4.07 7.18
N LEU A 151 1.37 -4.95 7.90
CA LEU A 151 0.76 -5.84 8.88
C LEU A 151 0.25 -5.09 10.12
N ALA A 152 0.97 -4.06 10.57
CA ALA A 152 0.50 -3.21 11.65
C ALA A 152 -0.78 -2.46 11.27
N ALA A 153 -0.82 -1.86 10.06
CA ALA A 153 -2.00 -1.18 9.54
C ALA A 153 -3.21 -2.13 9.41
N ALA A 154 -2.99 -3.36 8.91
CA ALA A 154 -4.02 -4.39 8.84
C ALA A 154 -4.53 -4.80 10.24
N GLY A 155 -3.64 -4.90 11.23
CA GLY A 155 -3.99 -5.19 12.62
C GLY A 155 -4.82 -4.09 13.29
N GLU A 156 -4.50 -2.84 13.03
CA GLU A 156 -5.28 -1.68 13.51
C GLU A 156 -6.70 -1.67 12.92
N GLU A 157 -6.82 -1.97 11.63
CA GLU A 157 -8.13 -2.04 10.97
C GLU A 157 -8.98 -3.17 11.54
N LEU A 158 -8.39 -4.34 11.79
CA LEU A 158 -9.05 -5.46 12.50
C LEU A 158 -9.55 -5.03 13.89
N ALA A 159 -8.71 -4.34 14.66
CA ALA A 159 -9.08 -3.88 16.00
C ALA A 159 -10.23 -2.86 15.96
N ARG A 160 -10.24 -1.94 14.99
CA ARG A 160 -11.33 -0.98 14.78
C ARG A 160 -12.65 -1.66 14.44
N LEU A 161 -12.59 -2.68 13.57
CA LEU A 161 -13.77 -3.42 13.15
C LEU A 161 -14.35 -4.26 14.30
N ASP A 162 -13.52 -4.91 15.12
CA ASP A 162 -13.94 -5.63 16.33
C ASP A 162 -14.63 -4.69 17.32
N LEU A 163 -14.05 -3.51 17.56
CA LEU A 163 -14.64 -2.50 18.44
C LEU A 163 -16.01 -2.01 17.94
N SER A 164 -16.15 -1.77 16.61
CA SER A 164 -17.42 -1.34 16.00
C SER A 164 -18.51 -2.42 16.11
N ALA A 165 -18.14 -3.69 15.92
CA ALA A 165 -19.05 -4.82 16.07
C ALA A 165 -19.55 -4.97 17.50
N ARG A 166 -18.67 -4.82 18.50
CA ARG A 166 -19.03 -4.86 19.93
C ARG A 166 -19.96 -3.71 20.32
N LEU A 167 -19.71 -2.48 19.81
CA LEU A 167 -20.55 -1.32 20.08
C LEU A 167 -21.95 -1.45 19.46
N SER A 168 -22.04 -1.98 18.25
CA SER A 168 -23.35 -2.22 17.60
C SER A 168 -24.15 -3.34 18.25
N GLY A 169 -23.49 -4.41 18.72
CA GLY A 169 -24.12 -5.50 19.47
C GLY A 169 -24.68 -5.05 20.84
N SER A 170 -23.97 -4.20 21.56
CA SER A 170 -24.46 -3.65 22.82
C SER A 170 -25.65 -2.70 22.66
N ALA A 171 -25.73 -1.97 21.53
CA ALA A 171 -26.86 -1.09 21.23
C ALA A 171 -28.15 -1.85 20.90
N GLN A 172 -28.06 -3.10 20.40
CA GLN A 172 -29.23 -3.96 20.15
C GLN A 172 -29.74 -4.69 21.40
N ALA A 173 -28.90 -4.84 22.44
CA ALA A 173 -29.28 -5.49 23.68
C ALA A 173 -30.07 -4.57 24.64
N ILE A 174 -30.21 -3.29 24.30
CA ILE A 174 -30.92 -2.27 25.13
C ILE A 174 -32.34 -1.96 24.57
N ARG A 175 -32.78 -2.68 23.55
CA ARG A 175 -34.15 -2.64 23.02
C ARG A 175 -34.88 -3.91 23.41
#